data_f677550d11b74fff7e059c160827c81a
#
_entry.id   f677550d11b74fff7e059c160827c81a
#
_cell.length_a   1.000
_cell.length_b   1.000
_cell.length_c   1.000
_cell.angle_alpha   90.00
_cell.angle_beta   90.00
_cell.angle_gamma   90.00
#
_symmetry.space_group_name_H-M   'P 1'
#
loop_
_entity.id
_entity.type
_entity.pdbx_description
1 polymer ?
#
loop_
_entity_poly.entity_id
_entity_poly.type
_entity_poly.pdbx_seq_one_letter_code
_entity_poly.pdbx_strand_id
1 'polypeptide(L)'
;PLSGHFGGPKFLYMIRNNKHLVKKIKSNEVIFGPLSAYLTHVLTGKAAIDESIAGRSQFFNLKTRSWSPDCLDLFEVPVSTLPRLVTTGYDFGNVLNTKIPLRFVMGDQQAALIGQAGLKPGSMASNFGTSASIQYNTGAEPNIVPGLISSVLFSDDRQRLNMVEGTINSGNSIFYHLEKVLDIEHHNMHWDQRCSDHSTSGIFVPGFSGLAAPYWSGGFDDIYWELAKRD
;
A
#
# COMPACT_ATOMS: atom_id res chain seq x y z
N PRO A 1 -8.84 -6.70 5.69
CA PRO A 1 -10.16 -6.69 5.05
C PRO A 1 -10.05 -6.97 3.55
N LEU A 2 -11.05 -7.62 2.97
CA LEU A 2 -11.17 -7.77 1.52
C LEU A 2 -11.50 -6.39 0.93
N SER A 3 -10.69 -5.92 -0.01
CA SER A 3 -10.90 -4.62 -0.65
C SER A 3 -10.48 -4.66 -2.11
N GLY A 4 -11.20 -3.94 -2.96
CA GLY A 4 -10.85 -3.76 -4.38
C GLY A 4 -9.52 -3.03 -4.62
N HIS A 5 -8.87 -2.53 -3.58
CA HIS A 5 -7.51 -1.98 -3.70
C HIS A 5 -6.45 -3.05 -3.93
N PHE A 6 -6.69 -4.28 -3.48
CA PHE A 6 -5.75 -5.40 -3.61
C PHE A 6 -5.87 -6.13 -4.96
N GLY A 7 -4.85 -6.94 -5.28
CA GLY A 7 -4.78 -7.67 -6.55
C GLY A 7 -5.83 -8.76 -6.70
N GLY A 8 -6.08 -9.55 -5.64
CA GLY A 8 -6.98 -10.71 -5.69
C GLY A 8 -8.36 -10.43 -6.26
N PRO A 9 -9.14 -9.49 -5.69
CA PRO A 9 -10.45 -9.13 -6.22
C PRO A 9 -10.42 -8.62 -7.68
N LYS A 10 -9.37 -7.90 -8.06
CA LYS A 10 -9.20 -7.42 -9.43
C LYS A 10 -8.98 -8.56 -10.41
N PHE A 11 -8.13 -9.52 -10.05
CA PHE A 11 -7.86 -10.67 -10.91
C PHE A 11 -9.09 -11.57 -11.03
N LEU A 12 -9.79 -11.82 -9.94
CA LEU A 12 -11.06 -12.55 -9.96
C LEU A 12 -12.08 -11.88 -10.89
N TYR A 13 -12.22 -10.55 -10.80
CA TYR A 13 -13.10 -9.80 -11.68
C TYR A 13 -12.70 -9.96 -13.15
N MET A 14 -11.42 -9.85 -13.46
CA MET A 14 -10.90 -10.02 -14.82
C MET A 14 -11.15 -11.43 -15.37
N ILE A 15 -10.92 -12.47 -14.55
CA ILE A 15 -11.15 -13.87 -14.93
C ILE A 15 -12.62 -14.09 -15.25
N ARG A 16 -13.52 -13.66 -14.37
CA ARG A 16 -14.97 -13.86 -14.53
C ARG A 16 -15.60 -13.10 -15.69
N ASN A 17 -15.03 -11.96 -16.06
CA ASN A 17 -15.60 -11.08 -17.06
C ASN A 17 -14.91 -11.14 -18.44
N ASN A 18 -13.86 -11.96 -18.62
CA ASN A 18 -13.11 -12.02 -19.87
C ASN A 18 -12.83 -13.47 -20.31
N LYS A 19 -13.72 -13.99 -21.19
CA LYS A 19 -13.60 -15.35 -21.74
C LYS A 19 -12.31 -15.58 -22.53
N HIS A 20 -11.77 -14.54 -23.17
CA HIS A 20 -10.51 -14.64 -23.91
C HIS A 20 -9.33 -14.80 -22.95
N LEU A 21 -9.34 -14.09 -21.84
CA LEU A 21 -8.35 -14.23 -20.78
C LEU A 21 -8.34 -15.65 -20.20
N VAL A 22 -9.50 -16.25 -19.97
CA VAL A 22 -9.60 -17.64 -19.48
C VAL A 22 -8.95 -18.63 -20.43
N LYS A 23 -9.09 -18.44 -21.76
CA LYS A 23 -8.40 -19.29 -22.75
C LYS A 23 -6.87 -19.15 -22.61
N LYS A 24 -6.37 -17.91 -22.52
CA LYS A 24 -4.93 -17.63 -22.37
C LYS A 24 -4.35 -18.15 -21.05
N ILE A 25 -5.13 -18.13 -19.97
CA ILE A 25 -4.73 -18.74 -18.71
C ILE A 25 -4.50 -20.24 -18.89
N LYS A 26 -5.42 -20.93 -19.56
CA LYS A 26 -5.31 -22.37 -19.82
C LYS A 26 -4.12 -22.75 -20.70
N SER A 27 -3.68 -21.85 -21.58
CA SER A 27 -2.48 -22.04 -22.43
C SER A 27 -1.19 -21.50 -21.79
N ASN A 28 -1.22 -21.05 -20.52
CA ASN A 28 -0.08 -20.45 -19.80
C ASN A 28 0.53 -19.21 -20.50
N GLU A 29 -0.30 -18.43 -21.18
CA GLU A 29 0.13 -17.21 -21.89
C GLU A 29 -0.07 -15.93 -21.07
N VAL A 30 -0.44 -16.05 -19.80
CA VAL A 30 -0.78 -14.91 -18.94
C VAL A 30 0.00 -14.95 -17.63
N ILE A 31 0.49 -13.80 -17.23
CA ILE A 31 0.98 -13.55 -15.88
C ILE A 31 0.17 -12.42 -15.26
N PHE A 32 -0.45 -12.67 -14.11
CA PHE A 32 -1.07 -11.67 -13.28
C PHE A 32 -0.03 -11.06 -12.33
N GLY A 33 0.16 -9.78 -12.39
CA GLY A 33 1.08 -9.10 -11.50
C GLY A 33 0.73 -7.62 -11.32
N PRO A 34 1.23 -6.99 -10.25
CA PRO A 34 1.19 -5.56 -10.10
C PRO A 34 2.16 -4.89 -11.09
N LEU A 35 2.15 -3.55 -11.11
CA LEU A 35 3.02 -2.77 -11.98
C LEU A 35 4.50 -3.16 -11.86
N SER A 36 4.98 -3.48 -10.66
CA SER A 36 6.38 -3.90 -10.45
C SER A 36 6.75 -5.17 -11.23
N ALA A 37 5.86 -6.17 -11.27
CA ALA A 37 6.10 -7.39 -12.05
C ALA A 37 6.12 -7.12 -13.56
N TYR A 38 5.29 -6.21 -14.04
CA TYR A 38 5.34 -5.74 -15.43
C TYR A 38 6.66 -5.01 -15.72
N LEU A 39 7.09 -4.11 -14.83
CA LEU A 39 8.35 -3.38 -14.99
C LEU A 39 9.55 -4.32 -14.98
N THR A 40 9.61 -5.29 -14.06
CA THR A 40 10.71 -6.28 -14.06
C THR A 40 10.71 -7.08 -15.35
N HIS A 41 9.54 -7.48 -15.87
CA HIS A 41 9.44 -8.17 -17.15
C HIS A 41 9.95 -7.33 -18.32
N VAL A 42 9.49 -6.08 -18.43
CA VAL A 42 9.92 -5.20 -19.54
C VAL A 42 11.40 -4.86 -19.46
N LEU A 43 11.91 -4.61 -18.25
CA LEU A 43 13.30 -4.19 -18.06
C LEU A 43 14.32 -5.33 -18.14
N THR A 44 13.92 -6.56 -17.76
CA THR A 44 14.89 -7.66 -17.64
C THR A 44 14.48 -8.95 -18.36
N GLY A 45 13.31 -8.95 -19.00
CA GLY A 45 12.75 -10.14 -19.64
C GLY A 45 12.15 -11.16 -18.66
N LYS A 46 12.15 -10.88 -17.36
CA LYS A 46 11.69 -11.80 -16.31
C LYS A 46 10.58 -11.18 -15.48
N ALA A 47 9.40 -11.80 -15.49
CA ALA A 47 8.33 -11.39 -14.60
C ALA A 47 8.62 -11.85 -13.16
N ALA A 48 9.01 -10.93 -12.28
CA ALA A 48 9.27 -11.19 -10.89
C ALA A 48 8.60 -10.17 -9.99
N ILE A 49 8.22 -10.59 -8.79
CA ILE A 49 7.60 -9.76 -7.77
C ILE A 49 8.33 -9.96 -6.46
N ASP A 50 8.69 -8.88 -5.81
CA ASP A 50 9.29 -8.95 -4.49
C ASP A 50 8.24 -9.15 -3.39
N GLU A 51 8.67 -9.65 -2.23
CA GLU A 51 7.79 -9.98 -1.12
C GLU A 51 7.05 -8.76 -0.55
N SER A 52 7.63 -7.56 -0.63
CA SER A 52 7.00 -6.35 -0.11
C SER A 52 5.73 -6.00 -0.88
N ILE A 53 5.76 -6.15 -2.21
CA ILE A 53 4.61 -5.91 -3.08
C ILE A 53 3.71 -7.15 -3.18
N ALA A 54 4.26 -8.36 -3.09
CA ALA A 54 3.48 -9.59 -3.12
C ALA A 54 2.38 -9.60 -2.04
N GLY A 55 2.65 -9.04 -0.88
CA GLY A 55 1.65 -8.85 0.19
C GLY A 55 0.42 -8.05 -0.24
N ARG A 56 0.53 -7.17 -1.22
CA ARG A 56 -0.57 -6.36 -1.77
C ARG A 56 -1.46 -7.14 -2.76
N SER A 57 -1.07 -8.37 -3.13
CA SER A 57 -1.91 -9.25 -3.95
C SER A 57 -3.05 -9.91 -3.19
N GLN A 58 -2.93 -10.07 -1.87
CA GLN A 58 -3.73 -10.95 -0.99
C GLN A 58 -3.47 -12.45 -1.19
N PHE A 59 -2.45 -12.82 -1.96
CA PHE A 59 -2.06 -14.23 -2.17
C PHE A 59 -0.82 -14.62 -1.37
N PHE A 60 -0.07 -13.66 -0.86
CA PHE A 60 1.17 -13.89 -0.16
C PHE A 60 0.95 -14.15 1.33
N ASN A 61 1.49 -15.27 1.81
CA ASN A 61 1.48 -15.62 3.24
C ASN A 61 2.77 -15.12 3.90
N LEU A 62 2.64 -14.16 4.82
CA LEU A 62 3.77 -13.54 5.53
C LEU A 62 4.59 -14.54 6.37
N LYS A 63 3.95 -15.57 6.92
CA LYS A 63 4.63 -16.55 7.77
C LYS A 63 5.43 -17.56 6.96
N THR A 64 4.81 -18.14 5.93
CA THR A 64 5.46 -19.16 5.09
C THR A 64 6.30 -18.53 3.97
N ARG A 65 6.10 -17.24 3.69
CA ARG A 65 6.75 -16.47 2.62
C ARG A 65 6.59 -17.12 1.25
N SER A 66 5.40 -17.56 0.98
CA SER A 66 5.00 -18.22 -0.25
C SER A 66 3.60 -17.77 -0.67
N TRP A 67 3.23 -18.12 -1.87
CA TRP A 67 1.85 -17.99 -2.30
C TRP A 67 0.96 -18.91 -1.47
N SER A 68 -0.19 -18.40 -1.00
CA SER A 68 -1.16 -19.14 -0.20
C SER A 68 -2.12 -19.91 -1.12
N PRO A 69 -2.11 -21.26 -1.12
CA PRO A 69 -3.06 -22.04 -1.91
C PRO A 69 -4.52 -21.66 -1.63
N ASP A 70 -4.89 -21.55 -0.35
CA ASP A 70 -6.27 -21.21 0.06
C ASP A 70 -6.74 -19.86 -0.52
N CYS A 71 -5.85 -18.85 -0.54
CA CYS A 71 -6.16 -17.57 -1.12
C CYS A 71 -6.25 -17.64 -2.65
N LEU A 72 -5.38 -18.41 -3.28
CA LEU A 72 -5.40 -18.60 -4.74
C LEU A 72 -6.69 -19.29 -5.17
N ASP A 73 -7.12 -20.32 -4.45
CA ASP A 73 -8.38 -21.03 -4.69
C ASP A 73 -9.58 -20.09 -4.50
N LEU A 74 -9.60 -19.30 -3.41
CA LEU A 74 -10.65 -18.31 -3.16
C LEU A 74 -10.84 -17.32 -4.31
N PHE A 75 -9.75 -16.89 -4.91
CA PHE A 75 -9.76 -15.92 -6.02
C PHE A 75 -9.70 -16.56 -7.41
N GLU A 76 -9.77 -17.88 -7.51
CA GLU A 76 -9.75 -18.63 -8.78
C GLU A 76 -8.50 -18.33 -9.64
N VAL A 77 -7.35 -18.05 -8.99
CA VAL A 77 -6.10 -17.66 -9.66
C VAL A 77 -5.12 -18.86 -9.68
N PRO A 78 -4.83 -19.43 -10.85
CA PRO A 78 -3.83 -20.49 -10.93
C PRO A 78 -2.43 -19.98 -10.59
N VAL A 79 -1.70 -20.70 -9.75
CA VAL A 79 -0.35 -20.32 -9.33
C VAL A 79 0.62 -20.15 -10.52
N SER A 80 0.40 -20.88 -11.61
CA SER A 80 1.19 -20.77 -12.85
C SER A 80 1.06 -19.40 -13.53
N THR A 81 0.05 -18.63 -13.19
CA THR A 81 -0.17 -17.26 -13.71
C THR A 81 0.47 -16.17 -12.84
N LEU A 82 1.13 -16.54 -11.76
CA LEU A 82 1.80 -15.56 -10.91
C LEU A 82 3.26 -15.34 -11.30
N PRO A 83 3.80 -14.13 -11.12
CA PRO A 83 5.21 -13.87 -11.33
C PRO A 83 6.06 -14.64 -10.32
N ARG A 84 7.33 -14.82 -10.64
CA ARG A 84 8.28 -15.43 -9.70
C ARG A 84 8.39 -14.58 -8.44
N LEU A 85 8.11 -15.18 -7.29
CA LEU A 85 8.29 -14.55 -5.99
C LEU A 85 9.79 -14.52 -5.63
N VAL A 86 10.29 -13.34 -5.26
CA VAL A 86 11.71 -13.11 -4.92
C VAL A 86 11.83 -12.19 -3.71
N THR A 87 13.03 -12.13 -3.12
CA THR A 87 13.37 -11.15 -2.08
C THR A 87 13.45 -9.73 -2.67
N THR A 88 13.35 -8.71 -1.82
CA THR A 88 13.50 -7.30 -2.22
C THR A 88 14.88 -7.04 -2.84
N GLY A 89 15.94 -7.57 -2.23
CA GLY A 89 17.33 -7.48 -2.70
C GLY A 89 17.70 -8.62 -3.65
N TYR A 90 16.88 -8.88 -4.67
CA TYR A 90 17.13 -9.94 -5.66
C TYR A 90 17.90 -9.40 -6.87
N ASP A 91 18.69 -10.28 -7.50
CA ASP A 91 19.31 -9.98 -8.80
C ASP A 91 18.32 -10.22 -9.95
N PHE A 92 17.61 -9.17 -10.34
CA PHE A 92 16.67 -9.24 -11.45
C PHE A 92 17.37 -9.39 -12.81
N GLY A 93 18.67 -9.13 -12.91
CA GLY A 93 19.45 -9.07 -14.13
C GLY A 93 19.71 -7.62 -14.58
N ASN A 94 20.19 -7.47 -15.81
CA ASN A 94 20.50 -6.15 -16.36
C ASN A 94 19.26 -5.51 -17.01
N VAL A 95 19.19 -4.20 -16.90
CA VAL A 95 18.12 -3.41 -17.52
C VAL A 95 18.29 -3.36 -19.03
N LEU A 96 17.35 -3.94 -19.78
CA LEU A 96 17.35 -4.00 -21.24
C LEU A 96 18.71 -4.53 -21.78
N ASN A 97 19.29 -3.84 -22.75
CA ASN A 97 20.56 -4.21 -23.36
C ASN A 97 21.76 -3.46 -22.73
N THR A 98 21.61 -2.99 -21.50
CA THR A 98 22.67 -2.26 -20.77
C THR A 98 23.46 -3.17 -19.83
N LYS A 99 24.53 -2.62 -19.25
CA LYS A 99 25.27 -3.27 -18.14
C LYS A 99 24.78 -2.81 -16.76
N ILE A 100 23.65 -2.10 -16.69
CA ILE A 100 23.10 -1.59 -15.44
C ILE A 100 22.27 -2.69 -14.77
N PRO A 101 22.67 -3.19 -13.58
CA PRO A 101 21.93 -4.24 -12.90
C PRO A 101 20.72 -3.67 -12.17
N LEU A 102 19.56 -4.36 -12.26
CA LEU A 102 18.40 -4.10 -11.42
C LEU A 102 18.52 -4.96 -10.15
N ARG A 103 18.80 -4.32 -9.01
CA ARG A 103 19.11 -5.02 -7.75
C ARG A 103 18.02 -4.93 -6.70
N PHE A 104 17.14 -3.92 -6.81
CA PHE A 104 16.08 -3.68 -5.83
C PHE A 104 14.79 -3.31 -6.54
N VAL A 105 13.71 -3.96 -6.13
CA VAL A 105 12.34 -3.58 -6.48
C VAL A 105 11.52 -3.73 -5.21
N MET A 106 10.79 -2.70 -4.80
CA MET A 106 10.00 -2.71 -3.59
C MET A 106 8.79 -1.78 -3.68
N GLY A 107 7.89 -1.88 -2.72
CA GLY A 107 6.78 -0.94 -2.57
C GLY A 107 7.26 0.47 -2.19
N ASP A 108 6.52 1.48 -2.63
CA ASP A 108 6.80 2.90 -2.36
C ASP A 108 6.75 3.21 -0.85
N GLN A 109 5.82 2.65 -0.13
CA GLN A 109 5.69 2.84 1.33
C GLN A 109 6.86 2.22 2.09
N GLN A 110 7.33 1.05 1.65
CA GLN A 110 8.53 0.42 2.19
C GLN A 110 9.77 1.26 1.91
N ALA A 111 9.91 1.75 0.68
CA ALA A 111 11.00 2.63 0.30
C ALA A 111 10.97 3.95 1.10
N ALA A 112 9.79 4.50 1.36
CA ALA A 112 9.63 5.70 2.17
C ALA A 112 10.08 5.50 3.61
N LEU A 113 9.66 4.41 4.27
CA LEU A 113 10.12 4.09 5.63
C LEU A 113 11.64 3.93 5.69
N ILE A 114 12.22 3.18 4.76
CA ILE A 114 13.66 2.97 4.71
C ILE A 114 14.41 4.29 4.45
N GLY A 115 13.92 5.10 3.52
CA GLY A 115 14.54 6.38 3.17
C GLY A 115 14.48 7.41 4.29
N GLN A 116 13.41 7.44 5.08
CA GLN A 116 13.23 8.38 6.20
C GLN A 116 13.91 7.91 7.49
N ALA A 117 13.85 6.62 7.82
CA ALA A 117 14.18 6.11 9.14
C ALA A 117 15.13 4.91 9.14
N GLY A 118 15.51 4.40 7.96
CA GLY A 118 16.43 3.28 7.81
C GLY A 118 15.83 1.91 8.09
N LEU A 119 16.70 0.91 8.25
CA LEU A 119 16.34 -0.50 8.42
C LEU A 119 16.33 -0.97 9.89
N LYS A 120 16.61 -0.10 10.84
CA LYS A 120 16.68 -0.49 12.25
C LYS A 120 15.28 -0.87 12.76
N PRO A 121 15.11 -2.04 13.40
CA PRO A 121 13.85 -2.36 14.08
C PRO A 121 13.44 -1.26 15.05
N GLY A 122 12.16 -0.94 15.11
CA GLY A 122 11.63 0.19 15.89
C GLY A 122 11.61 1.53 15.15
N SER A 123 12.21 1.62 13.94
CA SER A 123 12.11 2.82 13.11
C SER A 123 10.67 3.06 12.67
N MET A 124 10.27 4.33 12.64
CA MET A 124 8.94 4.77 12.25
C MET A 124 9.02 5.93 11.26
N ALA A 125 8.11 5.96 10.31
CA ALA A 125 7.95 7.05 9.36
C ALA A 125 6.48 7.43 9.21
N SER A 126 6.24 8.70 8.93
CA SER A 126 4.90 9.22 8.62
C SER A 126 4.94 9.95 7.28
N ASN A 127 4.01 9.62 6.41
CA ASN A 127 3.85 10.26 5.11
C ASN A 127 2.49 10.95 5.05
N PHE A 128 2.50 12.24 4.72
CA PHE A 128 1.29 13.05 4.55
C PHE A 128 1.20 13.52 3.10
N GLY A 129 0.24 12.96 2.36
CA GLY A 129 -0.17 13.38 1.04
C GLY A 129 -1.69 13.61 1.03
N THR A 130 -2.38 13.38 -0.07
CA THR A 130 -3.85 13.39 -0.13
C THR A 130 -4.47 12.49 0.95
N SER A 131 -3.95 11.28 1.10
CA SER A 131 -4.09 10.43 2.29
C SER A 131 -2.81 10.49 3.12
N ALA A 132 -2.83 9.87 4.30
CA ALA A 132 -1.63 9.74 5.12
C ALA A 132 -1.40 8.29 5.54
N SER A 133 -0.17 7.97 5.93
CA SER A 133 0.19 6.68 6.49
C SER A 133 1.27 6.81 7.55
N ILE A 134 1.22 5.93 8.53
CA ILE A 134 2.24 5.76 9.55
C ILE A 134 2.76 4.33 9.42
N GLN A 135 4.07 4.19 9.26
CA GLN A 135 4.74 2.90 9.12
C GLN A 135 5.69 2.66 10.29
N TYR A 136 5.73 1.43 10.74
CA TYR A 136 6.59 1.01 11.84
C TYR A 136 7.31 -0.30 11.50
N ASN A 137 8.63 -0.31 11.59
CA ASN A 137 9.47 -1.50 11.39
C ASN A 137 9.39 -2.42 12.62
N THR A 138 8.74 -3.56 12.46
CA THR A 138 8.53 -4.53 13.55
C THR A 138 9.70 -5.51 13.73
N GLY A 139 10.71 -5.45 12.87
CA GLY A 139 11.86 -6.35 12.93
C GLY A 139 11.65 -7.65 12.16
N ALA A 140 12.38 -8.69 12.57
CA ALA A 140 12.48 -9.96 11.84
C ALA A 140 11.17 -10.77 11.86
N GLU A 141 10.43 -10.72 12.95
CA GLU A 141 9.21 -11.52 13.08
C GLU A 141 7.98 -10.77 12.54
N PRO A 142 7.12 -11.45 11.76
CA PRO A 142 5.87 -10.86 11.33
C PRO A 142 4.97 -10.53 12.51
N ASN A 143 4.56 -9.27 12.62
CA ASN A 143 3.61 -8.81 13.62
C ASN A 143 2.26 -8.53 12.95
N ILE A 144 1.25 -9.34 13.23
CA ILE A 144 -0.11 -9.17 12.71
C ILE A 144 -0.94 -8.42 13.74
N VAL A 145 -1.16 -7.14 13.48
CA VAL A 145 -1.97 -6.29 14.35
C VAL A 145 -3.36 -6.12 13.74
N PRO A 146 -4.44 -6.49 14.46
CA PRO A 146 -5.80 -6.29 13.98
C PRO A 146 -6.06 -4.84 13.56
N GLY A 147 -6.63 -4.65 12.38
CA GLY A 147 -6.93 -3.33 11.86
C GLY A 147 -5.76 -2.62 11.16
N LEU A 148 -4.52 -3.07 11.31
CA LEU A 148 -3.37 -2.54 10.58
C LEU A 148 -3.00 -3.43 9.39
N ILE A 149 -2.23 -2.89 8.47
CA ILE A 149 -1.69 -3.64 7.34
C ILE A 149 -0.30 -4.14 7.71
N SER A 150 -0.12 -5.46 7.76
CA SER A 150 1.18 -6.09 7.99
C SER A 150 1.78 -6.52 6.66
N SER A 151 3.06 -6.25 6.45
CA SER A 151 3.78 -6.57 5.22
C SER A 151 5.27 -6.80 5.45
N VAL A 152 5.94 -7.32 4.44
CA VAL A 152 7.41 -7.33 4.42
C VAL A 152 7.89 -5.91 4.16
N LEU A 153 8.82 -5.42 4.98
CA LEU A 153 9.51 -4.15 4.78
C LEU A 153 10.66 -4.32 3.77
N PHE A 154 11.51 -5.30 4.06
CA PHE A 154 12.71 -5.58 3.27
C PHE A 154 13.13 -7.03 3.46
N SER A 155 13.67 -7.65 2.42
CA SER A 155 14.29 -8.98 2.49
C SER A 155 15.44 -9.13 1.51
N ASP A 156 16.48 -9.82 1.95
CA ASP A 156 17.61 -10.29 1.15
C ASP A 156 18.13 -11.63 1.70
N ASP A 157 19.32 -12.04 1.27
CA ASP A 157 19.94 -13.29 1.72
C ASP A 157 20.40 -13.24 3.21
N ARG A 158 20.47 -12.04 3.81
CA ARG A 158 21.04 -11.82 5.15
C ARG A 158 19.99 -11.52 6.19
N GLN A 159 18.94 -10.80 5.82
CA GLN A 159 17.93 -10.32 6.75
C GLN A 159 16.52 -10.29 6.17
N ARG A 160 15.58 -10.28 7.06
CA ARG A 160 14.15 -10.13 6.80
C ARG A 160 13.60 -9.16 7.80
N LEU A 161 12.91 -8.14 7.30
CA LEU A 161 12.26 -7.14 8.14
C LEU A 161 10.81 -7.03 7.73
N ASN A 162 9.96 -6.86 8.73
CA ASN A 162 8.53 -6.68 8.55
C ASN A 162 8.13 -5.30 9.03
N MET A 163 6.95 -4.87 8.61
CA MET A 163 6.37 -3.61 9.03
C MET A 163 4.88 -3.74 9.26
N VAL A 164 4.35 -2.85 10.06
CA VAL A 164 2.92 -2.56 10.14
C VAL A 164 2.67 -1.14 9.67
N GLU A 165 1.50 -0.93 9.06
CA GLU A 165 1.10 0.34 8.48
C GLU A 165 -0.33 0.66 8.92
N GLY A 166 -0.50 1.87 9.45
CA GLY A 166 -1.79 2.50 9.65
C GLY A 166 -2.02 3.54 8.56
N THR A 167 -3.12 3.42 7.81
CA THR A 167 -3.49 4.37 6.76
C THR A 167 -4.57 5.32 7.26
N ILE A 168 -4.55 6.55 6.79
CA ILE A 168 -5.51 7.62 7.07
C ILE A 168 -6.04 8.11 5.73
N ASN A 169 -7.35 8.03 5.51
CA ASN A 169 -7.96 8.39 4.23
C ASN A 169 -7.88 9.90 3.95
N SER A 170 -7.97 10.72 5.00
CA SER A 170 -7.94 12.18 4.92
C SER A 170 -6.62 12.71 5.48
N GLY A 171 -5.58 12.73 4.67
CA GLY A 171 -4.36 13.48 4.95
C GLY A 171 -4.57 14.96 4.55
N ASN A 172 -3.77 15.46 3.62
CA ASN A 172 -3.92 16.85 3.15
C ASN A 172 -5.23 17.12 2.39
N SER A 173 -5.97 16.08 1.99
CA SER A 173 -7.32 16.27 1.40
C SER A 173 -8.31 16.94 2.36
N ILE A 174 -8.04 16.91 3.67
CA ILE A 174 -8.84 17.63 4.67
C ILE A 174 -8.86 19.15 4.42
N PHE A 175 -7.75 19.71 3.95
CA PHE A 175 -7.68 21.15 3.66
C PHE A 175 -8.67 21.55 2.58
N TYR A 176 -8.74 20.82 1.48
CA TYR A 176 -9.71 21.05 0.41
C TYR A 176 -11.16 20.83 0.84
N HIS A 177 -11.36 19.90 1.78
CA HIS A 177 -12.69 19.67 2.36
C HIS A 177 -13.11 20.85 3.23
N LEU A 178 -12.24 21.34 4.11
CA LEU A 178 -12.50 22.48 4.99
C LEU A 178 -12.70 23.78 4.20
N GLU A 179 -11.98 24.00 3.11
CA GLU A 179 -12.21 25.14 2.20
C GLU A 179 -13.66 25.20 1.73
N LYS A 180 -14.21 24.03 1.35
CA LYS A 180 -15.62 23.93 0.93
C LYS A 180 -16.61 24.10 2.09
N VAL A 181 -16.32 23.50 3.25
CA VAL A 181 -17.19 23.58 4.43
C VAL A 181 -17.27 25.01 4.97
N LEU A 182 -16.14 25.73 4.95
CA LEU A 182 -16.01 27.10 5.43
C LEU A 182 -16.38 28.14 4.38
N ASP A 183 -16.54 27.73 3.11
CA ASP A 183 -16.78 28.62 1.97
C ASP A 183 -15.69 29.70 1.83
N ILE A 184 -14.43 29.26 1.95
CA ILE A 184 -13.25 30.11 1.83
C ILE A 184 -12.39 29.58 0.68
N GLU A 185 -12.04 30.47 -0.25
CA GLU A 185 -11.15 30.12 -1.35
C GLU A 185 -9.73 29.79 -0.86
N HIS A 186 -9.08 28.84 -1.52
CA HIS A 186 -7.77 28.30 -1.14
C HIS A 186 -6.72 29.39 -0.82
N HIS A 187 -6.63 30.41 -1.66
CA HIS A 187 -5.65 31.49 -1.49
C HIS A 187 -5.94 32.42 -0.29
N ASN A 188 -7.15 32.35 0.27
CA ASN A 188 -7.57 33.14 1.44
C ASN A 188 -7.51 32.34 2.75
N MET A 189 -7.17 31.05 2.68
CA MET A 189 -7.16 30.18 3.87
C MET A 189 -6.05 30.54 4.85
N HIS A 190 -4.86 30.88 4.37
CA HIS A 190 -3.71 31.24 5.21
C HIS A 190 -3.52 30.30 6.41
N TRP A 191 -3.51 28.97 6.16
CA TRP A 191 -3.55 27.92 7.18
C TRP A 191 -2.55 28.12 8.32
N ASP A 192 -1.28 28.40 7.99
CA ASP A 192 -0.22 28.57 8.98
C ASP A 192 -0.51 29.74 9.93
N GLN A 193 -0.99 30.86 9.39
CA GLN A 193 -1.32 32.03 10.19
C GLN A 193 -2.53 31.76 11.09
N ARG A 194 -3.60 31.16 10.54
CA ARG A 194 -4.81 30.83 11.32
C ARG A 194 -4.48 29.86 12.46
N CYS A 195 -3.66 28.82 12.19
CA CYS A 195 -3.24 27.89 13.23
C CYS A 195 -2.32 28.51 14.28
N SER A 196 -1.55 29.56 13.92
CA SER A 196 -0.70 30.27 14.86
C SER A 196 -1.46 31.25 15.74
N ASP A 197 -2.47 31.92 15.17
CA ASP A 197 -3.20 33.00 15.82
C ASP A 197 -4.31 32.49 16.76
N HIS A 198 -4.69 31.22 16.60
CA HIS A 198 -5.81 30.63 17.35
C HIS A 198 -5.42 29.31 17.99
N SER A 199 -5.94 29.08 19.19
CA SER A 199 -5.87 27.79 19.89
C SER A 199 -7.28 27.33 20.24
N THR A 200 -7.54 26.05 20.08
CA THR A 200 -8.81 25.44 20.45
C THR A 200 -8.57 24.11 21.15
N SER A 201 -9.46 23.77 22.09
CA SER A 201 -9.54 22.42 22.67
C SER A 201 -10.48 21.51 21.87
N GLY A 202 -11.14 22.07 20.84
CA GLY A 202 -12.07 21.36 20.01
C GLY A 202 -11.42 20.27 19.18
N ILE A 203 -12.20 19.26 18.84
CA ILE A 203 -11.76 18.10 18.02
C ILE A 203 -12.61 18.04 16.76
N PHE A 204 -11.94 17.95 15.63
CA PHE A 204 -12.58 17.68 14.34
C PHE A 204 -12.25 16.25 13.88
N VAL A 205 -13.29 15.46 13.60
CA VAL A 205 -13.14 14.13 13.02
C VAL A 205 -13.74 14.14 11.62
N PRO A 206 -12.91 14.13 10.57
CA PRO A 206 -13.39 14.15 9.19
C PRO A 206 -14.00 12.80 8.83
N GLY A 207 -15.28 12.78 8.46
CA GLY A 207 -16.03 11.60 8.07
C GLY A 207 -16.15 11.41 6.56
N PHE A 208 -15.95 12.47 5.78
CA PHE A 208 -16.24 12.52 4.34
C PHE A 208 -15.54 11.44 3.50
N SER A 209 -14.37 10.95 3.92
CA SER A 209 -13.61 9.91 3.23
C SER A 209 -13.63 8.56 3.98
N GLY A 210 -14.36 8.47 5.09
CA GLY A 210 -14.35 7.32 5.97
C GLY A 210 -13.09 7.18 6.81
N LEU A 211 -13.09 6.22 7.71
CA LEU A 211 -11.95 5.86 8.54
C LEU A 211 -11.22 4.66 7.91
N ALA A 212 -9.93 4.81 7.66
CA ALA A 212 -9.08 3.70 7.28
C ALA A 212 -8.65 2.89 8.52
N ALA A 213 -7.37 2.63 8.70
CA ALA A 213 -6.87 1.89 9.85
C ALA A 213 -7.19 2.61 11.18
N PRO A 214 -7.53 1.89 12.24
CA PRO A 214 -7.77 0.44 12.31
C PRO A 214 -9.22 0.03 12.03
N TYR A 215 -10.10 0.98 11.79
CA TYR A 215 -11.57 0.79 11.79
C TYR A 215 -12.12 0.29 10.46
N TRP A 216 -11.56 0.71 9.34
CA TRP A 216 -11.98 0.34 7.97
C TRP A 216 -13.48 0.57 7.72
N SER A 217 -13.97 1.73 8.16
CA SER A 217 -15.36 2.14 8.07
C SER A 217 -15.60 3.04 6.87
N GLY A 218 -16.77 2.94 6.27
CA GLY A 218 -17.21 3.86 5.21
C GLY A 218 -17.36 5.30 5.69
N GLY A 219 -17.65 6.21 4.75
CA GLY A 219 -17.88 7.63 5.07
C GLY A 219 -19.08 7.83 6.01
N PHE A 220 -18.99 8.83 6.83
CA PHE A 220 -20.02 9.31 7.76
C PHE A 220 -19.98 10.84 7.79
N ASP A 221 -20.93 11.46 8.49
CA ASP A 221 -20.95 12.93 8.64
C ASP A 221 -19.79 13.38 9.53
N ASP A 222 -19.20 14.54 9.18
CA ASP A 222 -18.11 15.11 9.97
C ASP A 222 -18.56 15.37 11.41
N ILE A 223 -17.69 15.07 12.36
CA ILE A 223 -17.95 15.29 13.79
C ILE A 223 -17.12 16.46 14.28
N TYR A 224 -17.81 17.42 14.86
CA TYR A 224 -17.24 18.63 15.49
C TYR A 224 -17.52 18.56 17.00
N TRP A 225 -16.49 18.42 17.80
CA TRP A 225 -16.59 18.40 19.26
C TRP A 225 -16.02 19.70 19.82
N GLU A 226 -16.85 20.46 20.55
CA GLU A 226 -16.46 21.74 21.16
C GLU A 226 -15.81 22.73 20.18
N LEU A 227 -16.23 22.68 18.91
CA LEU A 227 -15.79 23.59 17.85
C LEU A 227 -16.94 24.49 17.40
N ALA A 228 -16.64 25.76 17.19
CA ALA A 228 -17.48 26.71 16.50
C ALA A 228 -16.89 27.05 15.12
N LYS A 229 -17.69 27.64 14.22
CA LYS A 229 -17.21 28.03 12.86
C LYS A 229 -15.99 28.95 12.86
N ARG A 230 -15.75 29.65 14.00
CA ARG A 230 -14.62 30.57 14.16
C ARG A 230 -13.32 29.89 14.64
N ASP A 231 -13.42 28.69 15.13
CA ASP A 231 -12.29 27.91 15.68
C ASP A 231 -11.60 27.11 14.59
#